data_823c1d6c41ca793c91523eb4f285d498
#
_entry.id   823c1d6c41ca793c91523eb4f285d498
#
_cell.length_a   1.000
_cell.length_b   1.000
_cell.length_c   1.000
_cell.angle_alpha   90.00
_cell.angle_beta   90.00
_cell.angle_gamma   90.00
#
_symmetry.space_group_name_H-M   'P 1'
#
loop_
_entity.id
_entity.type
_entity.pdbx_description
1 polymer ?
#
loop_
_entity_poly.entity_id
_entity_poly.type
_entity_poly.pdbx_seq_one_letter_code
_entity_poly.pdbx_strand_id
1 'polypeptide(L)'
;MIGYNCKYAPVEILAGFKEKCELINSEAENFEYSAFKLHQNMCSHAKAMFEEIHTKKYNKLLFTNCCDSAKRVFNATESENIDFKYIIDLPVCNNDCAINKFKNDLLQFINEYENFSKKKFDVEMFLSSFKNSTHFPKGKYIAILGARSNKTLLDATQNCFKNIEILNLTCAVNREILPFEVEKNESLDSIMLKYAKALLSQTPCMRMQNIKQREALIENENCIGIIYNTIKFCDYYDFEFSQLKKLKTPIIRIETDFTNQSYGQLLTRIEGFAETIAKADTQKEIGNMNGKYFIGIDSGSTSTELIAIDKNGKIIKNIMVRTGANAQNSAKNALEKSGIDRNDISYIVATGYGRKNIDFANDNVTEITCHAKGAKHLYNDVTMIVDIGGQDSKIISLDKDGKVCGFVMNDKCAAGTGRFLENMAKVLELDMSEMASIGLNYKKDLTISSMCTVFAESEVVSLIAENNSVADIVHGLSKSVAVKVKSMATSVKDKSHIMMTGGVANNTCVVMELEKQFKEKIFIPKYPEFCGALGAALIAKENS
;
A
#
# COMPACT_ATOMS: atom_id res chain seq x y z
N MET A 1 -0.40 27.00 -21.08
CA MET A 1 -0.33 26.56 -19.67
C MET A 1 1.04 25.94 -19.41
N ILE A 2 1.65 26.17 -18.24
CA ILE A 2 2.97 25.66 -17.88
C ILE A 2 2.80 24.49 -16.91
N GLY A 3 3.33 23.31 -17.29
CA GLY A 3 3.38 22.15 -16.39
C GLY A 3 4.61 22.18 -15.49
N TYR A 4 4.47 21.87 -14.19
CA TYR A 4 5.61 21.72 -13.28
C TYR A 4 5.54 20.42 -12.47
N ASN A 5 6.70 19.91 -12.03
CA ASN A 5 6.81 18.56 -11.46
C ASN A 5 6.92 18.50 -9.93
N CYS A 6 7.31 19.55 -9.26
CA CYS A 6 7.73 19.48 -7.85
C CYS A 6 7.32 20.73 -7.06
N LYS A 7 7.05 20.56 -5.77
CA LYS A 7 6.71 21.68 -4.87
C LYS A 7 7.82 22.75 -4.73
N TYR A 8 9.05 22.41 -5.07
CA TYR A 8 10.17 23.35 -5.08
C TYR A 8 10.30 24.11 -6.41
N ALA A 9 9.46 23.84 -7.41
CA ALA A 9 9.45 24.65 -8.62
C ALA A 9 9.03 26.10 -8.29
N PRO A 10 9.73 27.12 -8.81
CA PRO A 10 9.47 28.53 -8.47
C PRO A 10 8.28 29.10 -9.25
N VAL A 11 7.09 28.60 -8.95
CA VAL A 11 5.86 28.96 -9.69
C VAL A 11 5.43 30.41 -9.48
N GLU A 12 5.83 31.05 -8.39
CA GLU A 12 5.59 32.47 -8.11
C GLU A 12 6.34 33.37 -9.11
N ILE A 13 7.52 32.95 -9.59
CA ILE A 13 8.21 33.66 -10.70
C ILE A 13 7.34 33.67 -11.95
N LEU A 14 6.68 32.55 -12.26
CA LEU A 14 5.76 32.49 -13.41
C LEU A 14 4.55 33.42 -13.24
N ALA A 15 4.06 33.59 -12.01
CA ALA A 15 3.02 34.56 -11.71
C ALA A 15 3.46 36.01 -12.03
N GLY A 16 4.76 36.34 -11.76
CA GLY A 16 5.35 37.61 -12.17
C GLY A 16 5.37 37.87 -13.68
N PHE A 17 5.21 36.83 -14.49
CA PHE A 17 5.01 36.92 -15.94
C PHE A 17 3.54 36.81 -16.38
N LYS A 18 2.58 36.75 -15.43
CA LYS A 18 1.14 36.53 -15.66
C LYS A 18 0.84 35.18 -16.33
N GLU A 19 1.69 34.18 -16.06
CA GLU A 19 1.50 32.82 -16.59
C GLU A 19 0.71 31.97 -15.61
N LYS A 20 -0.09 31.05 -16.15
CA LYS A 20 -0.79 30.02 -15.37
C LYS A 20 0.04 28.73 -15.39
N CYS A 21 0.23 28.12 -14.23
CA CYS A 21 0.94 26.86 -14.08
C CYS A 21 0.10 25.81 -13.35
N GLU A 22 0.35 24.55 -13.66
CA GLU A 22 -0.33 23.39 -13.10
C GLU A 22 0.68 22.33 -12.68
N LEU A 23 0.45 21.70 -11.53
CA LEU A 23 1.25 20.59 -11.08
C LEU A 23 0.89 19.35 -11.89
N ILE A 24 1.86 18.74 -12.56
CA ILE A 24 1.68 17.51 -13.32
C ILE A 24 1.51 16.36 -12.30
N ASN A 25 0.29 15.84 -12.15
CA ASN A 25 -0.04 14.83 -11.13
C ASN A 25 -1.25 13.95 -11.48
N SER A 26 -1.62 13.83 -12.74
CA SER A 26 -2.73 12.96 -13.15
C SER A 26 -2.34 11.47 -13.02
N GLU A 27 -3.33 10.66 -12.76
CA GLU A 27 -3.25 9.21 -12.92
C GLU A 27 -3.43 8.88 -14.41
N ALA A 28 -2.72 7.87 -14.90
CA ALA A 28 -2.83 7.41 -16.26
C ALA A 28 -3.78 6.21 -16.37
N GLU A 29 -4.55 6.12 -17.42
CA GLU A 29 -5.34 4.92 -17.72
C GLU A 29 -4.44 3.77 -18.17
N ASN A 30 -3.39 4.08 -18.92
CA ASN A 30 -2.35 3.17 -19.39
C ASN A 30 -1.02 3.91 -19.55
N PHE A 31 0.01 3.21 -19.94
CA PHE A 31 1.37 3.73 -20.14
C PHE A 31 1.86 3.54 -21.59
N GLU A 32 0.98 3.71 -22.58
CA GLU A 32 1.32 3.42 -23.98
C GLU A 32 2.44 4.30 -24.51
N TYR A 33 2.34 5.63 -24.38
CA TYR A 33 3.38 6.55 -24.89
C TYR A 33 4.68 6.45 -24.09
N SER A 34 4.57 6.37 -22.78
CA SER A 34 5.72 6.26 -21.90
C SER A 34 6.50 4.95 -22.11
N ALA A 35 5.83 3.85 -22.48
CA ALA A 35 6.50 2.57 -22.76
C ALA A 35 7.46 2.63 -23.96
N PHE A 36 7.21 3.52 -24.94
CA PHE A 36 8.10 3.72 -26.09
C PHE A 36 9.27 4.66 -25.79
N LYS A 37 9.12 5.57 -24.85
CA LYS A 37 10.09 6.66 -24.61
C LYS A 37 10.89 6.49 -23.34
N LEU A 38 10.34 5.82 -22.34
CA LEU A 38 10.94 5.66 -21.02
C LEU A 38 11.33 4.20 -20.74
N HIS A 39 12.38 4.03 -19.97
CA HIS A 39 12.81 2.68 -19.56
C HIS A 39 11.74 2.00 -18.70
N GLN A 40 11.57 0.69 -18.90
CA GLN A 40 10.54 -0.10 -18.19
C GLN A 40 10.66 -0.05 -16.66
N ASN A 41 11.85 0.12 -16.10
CA ASN A 41 12.13 0.21 -14.67
C ASN A 41 12.02 1.64 -14.10
N MET A 42 11.37 2.56 -14.80
CA MET A 42 11.02 3.85 -14.22
C MET A 42 9.75 3.74 -13.36
N CYS A 43 9.67 4.57 -12.32
CA CYS A 43 8.50 4.58 -11.43
C CYS A 43 7.23 4.97 -12.19
N SER A 44 6.09 4.42 -11.78
CA SER A 44 4.79 4.66 -12.45
C SER A 44 4.38 6.13 -12.44
N HIS A 45 4.74 6.90 -11.40
CA HIS A 45 4.50 8.34 -11.38
C HIS A 45 5.25 9.07 -12.53
N ALA A 46 6.50 8.72 -12.80
CA ALA A 46 7.25 9.31 -13.91
C ALA A 46 6.62 8.96 -15.26
N LYS A 47 6.13 7.73 -15.42
CA LYS A 47 5.41 7.31 -16.62
C LYS A 47 4.10 8.08 -16.78
N ALA A 48 3.30 8.19 -15.72
CA ALA A 48 2.05 8.97 -15.72
C ALA A 48 2.29 10.45 -16.02
N MET A 49 3.38 11.03 -15.47
CA MET A 49 3.79 12.40 -15.79
C MET A 49 4.06 12.59 -17.28
N PHE A 50 4.76 11.63 -17.90
CA PHE A 50 5.02 11.68 -19.34
C PHE A 50 3.73 11.53 -20.17
N GLU A 51 2.84 10.60 -19.80
CA GLU A 51 1.52 10.46 -20.43
C GLU A 51 0.70 11.75 -20.34
N GLU A 52 0.69 12.40 -19.17
CA GLU A 52 -0.02 13.66 -18.97
C GLU A 52 0.56 14.80 -19.83
N ILE A 53 1.89 14.90 -19.92
CA ILE A 53 2.55 15.90 -20.78
C ILE A 53 2.16 15.68 -22.23
N HIS A 54 2.18 14.43 -22.69
CA HIS A 54 1.83 14.09 -24.07
C HIS A 54 0.34 14.36 -24.39
N THR A 55 -0.56 13.96 -23.48
CA THR A 55 -2.02 14.03 -23.72
C THR A 55 -2.61 15.42 -23.52
N LYS A 56 -2.22 16.12 -22.44
CA LYS A 56 -2.68 17.49 -22.16
C LYS A 56 -2.00 18.54 -23.01
N LYS A 57 -0.91 18.19 -23.70
CA LYS A 57 -0.16 19.06 -24.60
C LYS A 57 0.23 20.38 -23.93
N TYR A 58 0.92 20.29 -22.79
CA TYR A 58 1.58 21.45 -22.21
C TYR A 58 2.53 22.05 -23.24
N ASN A 59 2.42 23.34 -23.48
CA ASN A 59 3.32 24.02 -24.40
C ASN A 59 4.58 24.58 -23.72
N LYS A 60 4.63 24.54 -22.38
CA LYS A 60 5.78 24.96 -21.60
C LYS A 60 5.96 24.07 -20.38
N LEU A 61 7.22 23.80 -19.98
CA LEU A 61 7.55 22.96 -18.82
C LEU A 61 8.58 23.66 -17.93
N LEU A 62 8.30 23.67 -16.61
CA LEU A 62 9.23 24.08 -15.58
C LEU A 62 9.50 22.93 -14.62
N PHE A 63 10.65 22.30 -14.73
CA PHE A 63 11.04 21.16 -13.92
C PHE A 63 12.07 21.56 -12.86
N THR A 64 12.14 20.77 -11.81
CA THR A 64 13.29 20.70 -10.91
C THR A 64 13.93 19.33 -11.06
N ASN A 65 15.24 19.24 -10.91
CA ASN A 65 15.95 17.96 -10.90
C ASN A 65 15.78 17.19 -9.57
N CYS A 66 14.54 17.12 -9.06
CA CYS A 66 14.22 16.60 -7.73
C CYS A 66 14.50 15.08 -7.57
N CYS A 67 14.49 14.30 -8.64
CA CYS A 67 14.91 12.91 -8.68
C CYS A 67 15.35 12.52 -10.09
N ASP A 68 16.01 11.39 -10.23
CA ASP A 68 16.52 10.92 -11.52
C ASP A 68 15.38 10.63 -12.51
N SER A 69 14.29 10.05 -12.05
CA SER A 69 13.12 9.80 -12.89
C SER A 69 12.52 11.09 -13.48
N ALA A 70 12.40 12.17 -12.69
CA ALA A 70 11.91 13.46 -13.19
C ALA A 70 12.85 14.06 -14.25
N LYS A 71 14.17 13.94 -14.03
CA LYS A 71 15.17 14.39 -15.01
C LYS A 71 15.08 13.60 -16.33
N ARG A 72 14.85 12.28 -16.25
CA ARG A 72 14.67 11.44 -17.46
C ARG A 72 13.38 11.79 -18.20
N VAL A 73 12.28 12.07 -17.49
CA VAL A 73 11.05 12.57 -18.12
C VAL A 73 11.34 13.87 -18.87
N PHE A 74 11.99 14.85 -18.21
CA PHE A 74 12.36 16.11 -18.85
C PHE A 74 13.17 15.91 -20.13
N ASN A 75 14.15 15.02 -20.13
CA ASN A 75 14.94 14.72 -21.33
C ASN A 75 14.07 14.08 -22.44
N ALA A 76 13.18 13.16 -22.07
CA ALA A 76 12.33 12.46 -23.03
C ALA A 76 11.32 13.40 -23.73
N THR A 77 10.99 14.57 -23.14
CA THR A 77 10.10 15.57 -23.76
C THR A 77 10.75 16.34 -24.92
N GLU A 78 11.99 16.05 -25.32
CA GLU A 78 12.60 16.67 -26.52
C GLU A 78 11.86 16.36 -27.82
N SER A 79 11.16 15.24 -27.88
CA SER A 79 10.33 14.85 -29.01
C SER A 79 8.92 15.42 -28.98
N GLU A 80 8.52 16.12 -27.90
CA GLU A 80 7.22 16.74 -27.74
C GLU A 80 7.25 18.19 -28.28
N ASN A 81 6.09 18.69 -28.70
CA ASN A 81 5.96 20.06 -29.20
C ASN A 81 5.88 21.06 -28.04
N ILE A 82 7.03 21.33 -27.40
CA ILE A 82 7.18 22.21 -26.25
C ILE A 82 7.90 23.48 -26.67
N ASP A 83 7.23 24.64 -26.54
CA ASP A 83 7.78 25.95 -26.94
C ASP A 83 8.91 26.41 -26.01
N PHE A 84 8.80 26.07 -24.69
CA PHE A 84 9.78 26.39 -23.68
C PHE A 84 9.88 25.31 -22.63
N LYS A 85 11.08 24.87 -22.32
CA LYS A 85 11.34 23.95 -21.20
C LYS A 85 12.56 24.40 -20.42
N TYR A 86 12.45 24.35 -19.09
CA TYR A 86 13.52 24.71 -18.19
C TYR A 86 13.59 23.74 -17.01
N ILE A 87 14.79 23.37 -16.63
CA ILE A 87 15.02 22.54 -15.44
C ILE A 87 15.92 23.28 -14.46
N ILE A 88 15.41 23.49 -13.25
CA ILE A 88 16.13 24.19 -12.17
C ILE A 88 16.89 23.18 -11.34
N ASP A 89 18.14 23.52 -11.01
CA ASP A 89 19.01 22.72 -10.16
C ASP A 89 18.65 22.91 -8.69
N LEU A 90 17.90 21.95 -8.13
CA LEU A 90 17.44 22.01 -6.75
C LEU A 90 18.55 21.54 -5.80
N PRO A 91 19.04 22.35 -4.84
CA PRO A 91 20.01 21.90 -3.85
C PRO A 91 19.41 20.84 -2.88
N VAL A 92 20.27 20.04 -2.27
CA VAL A 92 19.89 19.02 -1.27
C VAL A 92 19.89 19.55 0.17
N CYS A 93 20.43 20.75 0.38
CA CYS A 93 20.52 21.42 1.68
C CYS A 93 20.09 22.88 1.58
N ASN A 94 19.91 23.53 2.72
CA ASN A 94 19.47 24.91 2.85
C ASN A 94 20.47 25.79 3.62
N ASN A 95 21.78 25.47 3.51
CA ASN A 95 22.82 26.35 4.03
C ASN A 95 23.02 27.58 3.11
N ASP A 96 23.74 28.59 3.60
CA ASP A 96 23.91 29.87 2.89
C ASP A 96 24.51 29.71 1.49
N CYS A 97 25.44 28.77 1.30
CA CYS A 97 26.03 28.48 0.00
C CYS A 97 24.98 27.93 -0.98
N ALA A 98 24.17 26.96 -0.54
CA ALA A 98 23.11 26.36 -1.34
C ALA A 98 22.02 27.37 -1.67
N ILE A 99 21.63 28.23 -0.71
CA ILE A 99 20.64 29.29 -0.91
C ILE A 99 21.15 30.29 -1.96
N ASN A 100 22.42 30.73 -1.86
CA ASN A 100 22.99 31.65 -2.84
C ASN A 100 23.10 31.05 -4.24
N LYS A 101 23.52 29.78 -4.35
CA LYS A 101 23.52 29.07 -5.64
C LYS A 101 22.12 29.05 -6.23
N PHE A 102 21.16 28.61 -5.43
CA PHE A 102 19.76 28.50 -5.87
C PHE A 102 19.16 29.85 -6.28
N LYS A 103 19.48 30.94 -5.53
CA LYS A 103 19.14 32.31 -5.93
C LYS A 103 19.65 32.65 -7.34
N ASN A 104 20.91 32.32 -7.64
CA ASN A 104 21.49 32.61 -8.95
C ASN A 104 20.76 31.81 -10.06
N ASP A 105 20.41 30.54 -9.80
CA ASP A 105 19.63 29.73 -10.74
C ASP A 105 18.24 30.32 -10.98
N LEU A 106 17.58 30.88 -9.94
CA LEU A 106 16.30 31.59 -10.09
C LEU A 106 16.42 32.87 -10.94
N LEU A 107 17.49 33.68 -10.72
CA LEU A 107 17.74 34.87 -11.53
C LEU A 107 18.04 34.51 -12.99
N GLN A 108 18.78 33.42 -13.22
CA GLN A 108 19.03 32.92 -14.57
C GLN A 108 17.71 32.50 -15.24
N PHE A 109 16.85 31.78 -14.53
CA PHE A 109 15.52 31.41 -15.05
C PHE A 109 14.68 32.61 -15.42
N ILE A 110 14.65 33.68 -14.58
CA ILE A 110 13.94 34.93 -14.90
C ILE A 110 14.47 35.51 -16.22
N ASN A 111 15.78 35.63 -16.37
CA ASN A 111 16.40 36.20 -17.57
C ASN A 111 16.11 35.36 -18.83
N GLU A 112 16.21 34.03 -18.74
CA GLU A 112 15.92 33.16 -19.88
C GLU A 112 14.44 33.22 -20.26
N TYR A 113 13.53 33.30 -19.26
CA TYR A 113 12.10 33.42 -19.53
C TYR A 113 11.72 34.80 -20.08
N GLU A 114 12.37 35.91 -19.65
CA GLU A 114 12.22 37.23 -20.29
C GLU A 114 12.61 37.18 -21.75
N ASN A 115 13.75 36.57 -22.07
CA ASN A 115 14.25 36.45 -23.44
C ASN A 115 13.31 35.63 -24.33
N PHE A 116 12.73 34.56 -23.81
CA PHE A 116 11.75 33.74 -24.51
C PHE A 116 10.41 34.45 -24.70
N SER A 117 9.83 34.91 -23.59
CA SER A 117 8.47 35.47 -23.58
C SER A 117 8.34 36.88 -24.13
N LYS A 118 9.48 37.61 -24.24
CA LYS A 118 9.58 39.06 -24.54
C LYS A 118 8.83 39.93 -23.52
N LYS A 119 8.50 39.41 -22.34
CA LYS A 119 7.84 40.13 -21.23
C LYS A 119 8.90 40.45 -20.18
N LYS A 120 8.73 41.57 -19.48
CA LYS A 120 9.54 41.90 -18.29
C LYS A 120 8.93 41.26 -17.04
N PHE A 121 9.80 40.83 -16.13
CA PHE A 121 9.42 40.30 -14.84
C PHE A 121 8.81 41.39 -13.96
N ASP A 122 7.57 41.14 -13.51
CA ASP A 122 6.81 42.06 -12.65
C ASP A 122 6.93 41.60 -11.18
N VAL A 123 7.72 42.37 -10.39
CA VAL A 123 7.98 42.07 -8.97
C VAL A 123 6.72 42.19 -8.13
N GLU A 124 5.82 43.16 -8.43
CA GLU A 124 4.58 43.33 -7.65
C GLU A 124 3.64 42.15 -7.86
N MET A 125 3.49 41.69 -9.10
CA MET A 125 2.72 40.50 -9.41
C MET A 125 3.31 39.24 -8.77
N PHE A 126 4.62 39.10 -8.77
CA PHE A 126 5.31 38.02 -8.09
C PHE A 126 4.99 38.04 -6.59
N LEU A 127 5.15 39.18 -5.90
CA LEU A 127 4.88 39.30 -4.47
C LEU A 127 3.41 39.08 -4.12
N SER A 128 2.48 39.50 -4.97
CA SER A 128 1.04 39.30 -4.76
C SER A 128 0.60 37.83 -4.92
N SER A 129 1.43 36.98 -5.51
CA SER A 129 1.11 35.57 -5.76
C SER A 129 1.24 34.67 -4.53
N PHE A 130 1.90 35.14 -3.47
CA PHE A 130 2.05 34.37 -2.23
C PHE A 130 0.73 34.26 -1.48
N LYS A 131 0.34 33.03 -1.15
CA LYS A 131 -0.85 32.75 -0.35
C LYS A 131 -0.44 32.45 1.09
N ASN A 132 -1.08 33.13 2.04
CA ASN A 132 -0.96 32.80 3.46
C ASN A 132 -1.74 31.49 3.74
N SER A 133 -1.09 30.37 3.66
CA SER A 133 -1.71 29.10 4.02
C SER A 133 -0.69 28.13 4.63
N THR A 134 -0.45 28.29 5.94
CA THR A 134 0.11 27.20 6.74
C THR A 134 -1.06 26.46 7.35
N HIS A 135 -1.29 25.24 6.91
CA HIS A 135 -2.33 24.38 7.48
C HIS A 135 -1.66 23.25 8.25
N PHE A 136 -1.47 23.45 9.57
CA PHE A 136 -1.12 22.37 10.48
C PHE A 136 -2.38 21.84 11.15
N PRO A 137 -2.54 20.51 11.25
CA PRO A 137 -3.67 19.90 11.94
C PRO A 137 -3.77 20.41 13.37
N LYS A 138 -4.99 20.82 13.79
CA LYS A 138 -5.24 21.28 15.16
C LYS A 138 -5.66 20.15 16.11
N GLY A 139 -6.02 18.99 15.58
CA GLY A 139 -6.48 17.82 16.31
C GLY A 139 -5.73 16.55 15.89
N LYS A 140 -6.33 15.40 16.17
CA LYS A 140 -5.81 14.11 15.72
C LYS A 140 -5.79 14.02 14.20
N TYR A 141 -4.73 13.47 13.64
CA TYR A 141 -4.55 13.30 12.19
C TYR A 141 -3.87 11.98 11.81
N ILE A 142 -4.08 11.59 10.56
CA ILE A 142 -3.31 10.56 9.88
C ILE A 142 -2.30 11.24 8.96
N ALA A 143 -1.03 10.88 9.08
CA ALA A 143 -0.01 11.35 8.15
C ALA A 143 0.13 10.38 6.97
N ILE A 144 0.11 10.90 5.74
CA ILE A 144 0.51 10.15 4.55
C ILE A 144 1.92 10.56 4.18
N LEU A 145 2.85 9.61 4.18
CA LEU A 145 4.27 9.82 3.88
C LEU A 145 4.70 9.04 2.64
N GLY A 146 5.91 9.27 2.22
CA GLY A 146 6.57 8.45 1.20
C GLY A 146 6.51 9.04 -0.20
N ALA A 147 6.47 8.19 -1.19
CA ALA A 147 6.40 8.55 -2.59
C ALA A 147 5.12 9.32 -2.91
N ARG A 148 5.08 9.97 -4.08
CA ARG A 148 3.94 10.78 -4.54
C ARG A 148 2.61 10.07 -4.29
N SER A 149 1.67 10.74 -3.61
CA SER A 149 0.29 10.27 -3.49
C SER A 149 -0.49 10.53 -4.77
N ASN A 150 -1.34 9.60 -5.13
CA ASN A 150 -2.36 9.77 -6.15
C ASN A 150 -3.72 10.10 -5.50
N LYS A 151 -4.70 10.48 -6.32
CA LYS A 151 -6.05 10.80 -5.85
C LYS A 151 -6.72 9.58 -5.22
N THR A 152 -6.55 8.43 -5.81
CA THR A 152 -7.10 7.14 -5.34
C THR A 152 -6.68 6.82 -3.90
N LEU A 153 -5.40 7.03 -3.53
CA LEU A 153 -4.92 6.85 -2.16
C LEU A 153 -5.55 7.85 -1.19
N LEU A 154 -5.64 9.11 -1.59
CA LEU A 154 -6.20 10.17 -0.75
C LEU A 154 -7.68 9.93 -0.47
N ASP A 155 -8.47 9.64 -1.51
CA ASP A 155 -9.91 9.37 -1.41
C ASP A 155 -10.17 8.11 -0.56
N ALA A 156 -9.42 7.03 -0.77
CA ALA A 156 -9.53 5.82 0.04
C ALA A 156 -9.21 6.08 1.51
N THR A 157 -8.15 6.87 1.78
CA THR A 157 -7.78 7.23 3.16
C THR A 157 -8.87 8.08 3.81
N GLN A 158 -9.37 9.11 3.12
CA GLN A 158 -10.42 9.97 3.66
C GLN A 158 -11.72 9.21 3.93
N ASN A 159 -12.07 8.25 3.08
CA ASN A 159 -13.25 7.40 3.26
C ASN A 159 -13.15 6.52 4.51
N CYS A 160 -11.96 6.03 4.85
CA CYS A 160 -11.73 5.21 6.05
C CYS A 160 -11.62 6.06 7.34
N PHE A 161 -11.19 7.32 7.23
CA PHE A 161 -10.95 8.23 8.35
C PHE A 161 -11.81 9.50 8.23
N LYS A 162 -13.15 9.34 8.13
CA LYS A 162 -14.12 10.42 7.81
C LYS A 162 -14.01 11.66 8.70
N ASN A 163 -13.75 11.48 10.01
CA ASN A 163 -13.72 12.55 11.01
C ASN A 163 -12.29 12.90 11.46
N ILE A 164 -11.29 12.41 10.77
CA ILE A 164 -9.88 12.62 11.11
C ILE A 164 -9.22 13.36 9.95
N GLU A 165 -8.43 14.36 10.29
CA GLU A 165 -7.70 15.14 9.30
C GLU A 165 -6.58 14.33 8.67
N ILE A 166 -6.38 14.50 7.35
CA ILE A 166 -5.31 13.82 6.60
C ILE A 166 -4.22 14.83 6.29
N LEU A 167 -3.05 14.65 6.89
CA LEU A 167 -1.85 15.44 6.60
C LEU A 167 -1.02 14.76 5.52
N ASN A 168 -1.06 15.30 4.30
CA ASN A 168 -0.33 14.76 3.17
C ASN A 168 1.10 15.32 3.11
N LEU A 169 2.09 14.52 3.51
CA LEU A 169 3.52 14.82 3.50
C LEU A 169 4.29 14.04 2.41
N THR A 170 3.60 13.52 1.41
CA THR A 170 4.23 12.77 0.32
C THR A 170 5.06 13.66 -0.60
N CYS A 171 5.84 13.03 -1.46
CA CYS A 171 6.69 13.71 -2.44
C CYS A 171 5.92 14.77 -3.25
N ALA A 172 6.50 15.97 -3.29
CA ALA A 172 6.07 17.11 -4.13
C ALA A 172 4.65 17.68 -3.88
N VAL A 173 3.97 17.26 -2.83
CA VAL A 173 2.73 17.88 -2.34
C VAL A 173 2.99 18.66 -1.05
N ASN A 174 1.98 19.36 -0.57
CA ASN A 174 2.09 20.25 0.59
C ASN A 174 3.09 21.41 0.35
N ARG A 175 2.80 22.20 -0.69
CA ARG A 175 3.57 23.41 -0.99
C ARG A 175 3.15 24.54 -0.06
N GLU A 176 4.06 24.94 0.80
CA GLU A 176 3.85 26.01 1.78
C GLU A 176 5.05 26.96 1.75
N ILE A 177 4.91 28.08 1.06
CA ILE A 177 5.93 29.13 1.05
C ILE A 177 5.38 30.30 1.86
N LEU A 178 6.04 30.58 2.98
CA LEU A 178 5.69 31.73 3.81
C LEU A 178 6.07 33.03 3.11
N PRO A 179 5.15 34.02 3.07
CA PRO A 179 5.49 35.36 2.63
C PRO A 179 6.66 35.91 3.44
N PHE A 180 7.46 36.73 2.82
CA PHE A 180 8.57 37.42 3.43
C PHE A 180 8.45 38.93 3.22
N GLU A 181 9.01 39.72 4.13
CA GLU A 181 8.97 41.16 4.04
C GLU A 181 9.98 41.67 2.99
N VAL A 182 9.53 42.63 2.19
CA VAL A 182 10.31 43.29 1.17
C VAL A 182 10.32 44.79 1.45
N GLU A 183 11.51 45.39 1.50
CA GLU A 183 11.66 46.81 1.71
C GLU A 183 11.38 47.64 0.45
N LYS A 184 11.01 48.90 0.62
CA LYS A 184 10.79 49.80 -0.51
C LYS A 184 12.09 50.01 -1.28
N ASN A 185 12.12 49.70 -2.57
CA ASN A 185 13.29 49.77 -3.45
C ASN A 185 14.35 48.67 -3.21
N GLU A 186 13.99 47.56 -2.60
CA GLU A 186 14.89 46.42 -2.47
C GLU A 186 15.29 45.86 -3.85
N SER A 187 16.55 45.48 -4.01
CA SER A 187 17.04 44.93 -5.28
C SER A 187 16.43 43.56 -5.58
N LEU A 188 16.26 43.22 -6.86
CA LEU A 188 15.79 41.92 -7.29
C LEU A 188 16.67 40.77 -6.76
N ASP A 189 17.99 40.98 -6.66
CA ASP A 189 18.92 40.02 -6.10
C ASP A 189 18.59 39.68 -4.63
N SER A 190 18.30 40.70 -3.81
CA SER A 190 17.92 40.53 -2.41
C SER A 190 16.56 39.86 -2.27
N ILE A 191 15.58 40.25 -3.06
CA ILE A 191 14.26 39.63 -3.08
C ILE A 191 14.36 38.15 -3.45
N MET A 192 15.14 37.78 -4.46
CA MET A 192 15.36 36.39 -4.87
C MET A 192 16.13 35.59 -3.84
N LEU A 193 17.00 36.20 -3.05
CA LEU A 193 17.67 35.55 -1.91
C LEU A 193 16.65 35.15 -0.82
N LYS A 194 15.76 36.08 -0.45
CA LYS A 194 14.68 35.83 0.51
C LYS A 194 13.73 34.74 -0.02
N TYR A 195 13.39 34.80 -1.31
CA TYR A 195 12.54 33.80 -1.94
C TYR A 195 13.21 32.42 -2.00
N ALA A 196 14.47 32.33 -2.38
CA ALA A 196 15.21 31.06 -2.38
C ALA A 196 15.24 30.43 -0.98
N LYS A 197 15.46 31.25 0.06
CA LYS A 197 15.41 30.80 1.46
C LYS A 197 14.02 30.30 1.84
N ALA A 198 12.96 31.04 1.52
CA ALA A 198 11.58 30.65 1.79
C ALA A 198 11.20 29.35 1.06
N LEU A 199 11.59 29.22 -0.21
CA LEU A 199 11.31 28.04 -1.03
C LEU A 199 12.00 26.77 -0.48
N LEU A 200 13.24 26.88 0.01
CA LEU A 200 13.99 25.77 0.60
C LEU A 200 13.62 25.48 2.06
N SER A 201 12.88 26.38 2.73
CA SER A 201 12.44 26.24 4.13
C SER A 201 11.09 25.52 4.28
N GLN A 202 10.46 25.05 3.20
CA GLN A 202 9.24 24.25 3.25
C GLN A 202 9.49 22.93 4.02
N THR A 203 8.42 22.34 4.55
CA THR A 203 8.49 20.96 5.09
C THR A 203 9.24 20.05 4.13
N PRO A 204 10.40 19.49 4.53
CA PRO A 204 11.31 18.82 3.60
C PRO A 204 10.76 17.50 3.06
N CYS A 205 11.13 17.15 1.85
CA CYS A 205 10.99 15.77 1.33
C CYS A 205 12.25 14.95 1.65
N MET A 206 12.21 13.64 1.40
CA MET A 206 13.34 12.73 1.70
C MET A 206 14.64 13.07 0.96
N ARG A 207 14.57 13.80 -0.16
CA ARG A 207 15.75 14.28 -0.89
C ARG A 207 16.56 15.32 -0.09
N MET A 208 15.91 16.05 0.81
CA MET A 208 16.57 17.11 1.58
C MET A 208 17.38 16.52 2.73
N GLN A 209 18.57 17.08 2.96
CA GLN A 209 19.50 16.61 4.00
C GLN A 209 18.94 16.75 5.42
N ASN A 210 18.17 17.82 5.68
CA ASN A 210 17.56 18.06 6.99
C ASN A 210 16.06 17.80 6.94
N ILE A 211 15.61 16.70 7.55
CA ILE A 211 14.22 16.26 7.61
C ILE A 211 13.56 16.45 8.99
N LYS A 212 14.22 17.12 9.94
CA LYS A 212 13.73 17.28 11.33
C LYS A 212 12.32 17.82 11.45
N GLN A 213 11.94 18.81 10.62
CA GLN A 213 10.57 19.33 10.63
C GLN A 213 9.54 18.25 10.31
N ARG A 214 9.85 17.36 9.37
CA ARG A 214 8.99 16.27 8.97
C ARG A 214 8.93 15.20 10.07
N GLU A 215 10.06 14.88 10.69
CA GLU A 215 10.12 13.98 11.84
C GLU A 215 9.26 14.48 13.00
N ALA A 216 9.34 15.78 13.33
CA ALA A 216 8.51 16.37 14.38
C ALA A 216 6.99 16.24 14.14
N LEU A 217 6.55 16.26 12.88
CA LEU A 217 5.14 16.06 12.53
C LEU A 217 4.67 14.61 12.71
N ILE A 218 5.52 13.63 12.48
CA ILE A 218 5.16 12.22 12.61
C ILE A 218 5.35 11.67 14.02
N GLU A 219 6.18 12.31 14.83
CA GLU A 219 6.39 11.99 16.25
C GLU A 219 5.43 12.76 17.18
N ASN A 220 4.62 13.67 16.64
CA ASN A 220 3.63 14.43 17.39
C ASN A 220 2.56 13.49 17.96
N GLU A 221 2.12 13.73 19.20
CA GLU A 221 1.08 12.92 19.89
C GLU A 221 -0.28 12.92 19.18
N ASN A 222 -0.56 13.95 18.38
CA ASN A 222 -1.77 14.04 17.56
C ASN A 222 -1.67 13.19 16.27
N CYS A 223 -0.49 12.71 15.89
CA CYS A 223 -0.32 11.78 14.78
C CYS A 223 -0.68 10.36 15.24
N ILE A 224 -1.92 9.94 15.00
CA ILE A 224 -2.43 8.66 15.49
C ILE A 224 -2.07 7.48 14.57
N GLY A 225 -1.59 7.74 13.35
CA GLY A 225 -1.17 6.70 12.42
C GLY A 225 -0.51 7.25 11.18
N ILE A 226 0.30 6.41 10.54
CA ILE A 226 1.06 6.75 9.35
C ILE A 226 0.73 5.77 8.23
N ILE A 227 0.29 6.30 7.08
CA ILE A 227 0.18 5.55 5.83
C ILE A 227 1.42 5.89 5.01
N TYR A 228 2.32 4.92 4.86
CA TYR A 228 3.55 5.09 4.11
C TYR A 228 3.39 4.58 2.69
N ASN A 229 3.30 5.51 1.73
CA ASN A 229 3.15 5.18 0.32
C ASN A 229 4.50 4.89 -0.32
N THR A 230 4.61 3.77 -1.01
CA THR A 230 5.75 3.44 -1.88
C THR A 230 5.27 3.28 -3.33
N ILE A 231 6.15 3.60 -4.27
CA ILE A 231 5.94 3.36 -5.70
C ILE A 231 7.11 2.52 -6.18
N LYS A 232 6.84 1.46 -6.91
CA LYS A 232 7.88 0.59 -7.44
C LYS A 232 8.93 1.40 -8.22
N PHE A 233 10.21 1.13 -7.97
CA PHE A 233 11.37 1.86 -8.51
C PHE A 233 11.51 3.32 -8.00
N CYS A 234 10.98 3.63 -6.81
CA CYS A 234 11.23 4.90 -6.13
C CYS A 234 12.19 4.69 -4.95
N ASP A 235 13.50 4.72 -5.21
CA ASP A 235 14.57 4.33 -4.26
C ASP A 235 14.59 5.20 -2.99
N TYR A 236 14.38 6.51 -3.11
CA TYR A 236 14.38 7.43 -1.96
C TYR A 236 13.45 6.99 -0.83
N TYR A 237 12.23 6.59 -1.20
CA TYR A 237 11.20 6.30 -0.22
C TYR A 237 11.21 4.84 0.27
N ASP A 238 11.75 3.92 -0.50
CA ASP A 238 12.02 2.57 0.00
C ASP A 238 13.11 2.57 1.07
N PHE A 239 14.15 3.42 0.89
CA PHE A 239 15.19 3.60 1.90
C PHE A 239 14.65 4.25 3.19
N GLU A 240 13.85 5.33 3.08
CA GLU A 240 13.26 6.00 4.24
C GLU A 240 12.39 5.06 5.07
N PHE A 241 11.56 4.23 4.43
CA PHE A 241 10.68 3.31 5.16
C PHE A 241 11.45 2.39 6.12
N SER A 242 12.65 1.97 5.74
CA SER A 242 13.48 1.12 6.60
C SER A 242 13.90 1.81 7.91
N GLN A 243 14.03 3.14 7.90
CA GLN A 243 14.37 3.94 9.08
C GLN A 243 13.16 4.20 9.98
N LEU A 244 11.98 4.39 9.40
CA LEU A 244 10.73 4.71 10.12
C LEU A 244 10.16 3.53 10.94
N LYS A 245 10.62 2.30 10.73
CA LYS A 245 10.18 1.11 11.49
C LYS A 245 10.39 1.20 13.02
N LYS A 246 11.18 2.15 13.48
CA LYS A 246 11.48 2.37 14.91
C LYS A 246 10.48 3.30 15.61
N LEU A 247 9.58 3.93 14.88
CA LEU A 247 8.59 4.85 15.43
C LEU A 247 7.60 4.12 16.35
N LYS A 248 7.09 4.85 17.34
CA LYS A 248 6.03 4.37 18.22
C LYS A 248 4.66 4.47 17.55
N THR A 249 4.46 5.44 16.67
CA THR A 249 3.22 5.66 15.92
C THR A 249 2.97 4.48 14.98
N PRO A 250 1.75 3.90 14.98
CA PRO A 250 1.39 2.83 14.06
C PRO A 250 1.64 3.23 12.62
N ILE A 251 2.26 2.34 11.84
CA ILE A 251 2.60 2.60 10.45
C ILE A 251 2.21 1.42 9.56
N ILE A 252 1.55 1.70 8.45
CA ILE A 252 1.32 0.73 7.38
C ILE A 252 2.05 1.15 6.10
N ARG A 253 2.71 0.17 5.44
CA ARG A 253 3.27 0.36 4.10
C ARG A 253 2.24 -0.02 3.05
N ILE A 254 2.00 0.89 2.11
CA ILE A 254 1.14 0.68 0.96
C ILE A 254 1.97 0.93 -0.31
N GLU A 255 1.89 0.02 -1.27
CA GLU A 255 2.47 0.22 -2.59
C GLU A 255 1.37 0.62 -3.57
N THR A 256 1.48 1.85 -4.09
CA THR A 256 0.58 2.34 -5.14
C THR A 256 1.27 2.35 -6.49
N ASP A 257 0.47 2.38 -7.53
CA ASP A 257 0.87 2.78 -8.87
C ASP A 257 -0.01 3.97 -9.32
N PHE A 258 0.37 4.63 -10.40
CA PHE A 258 -0.40 5.75 -10.96
C PHE A 258 -1.39 5.26 -12.03
N THR A 259 -2.05 4.12 -11.77
CA THR A 259 -3.15 3.57 -12.57
C THR A 259 -4.40 3.36 -11.72
N ASN A 260 -5.56 3.32 -12.36
CA ASN A 260 -6.86 3.18 -11.68
C ASN A 260 -7.20 1.73 -11.24
N GLN A 261 -6.29 0.76 -11.37
CA GLN A 261 -6.60 -0.67 -11.34
C GLN A 261 -6.62 -1.35 -9.95
N SER A 262 -6.19 -0.69 -8.86
CA SER A 262 -5.93 -1.36 -7.57
C SER A 262 -6.79 -0.88 -6.39
N TYR A 263 -7.92 -0.21 -6.64
CA TYR A 263 -8.71 0.45 -5.58
C TYR A 263 -9.19 -0.51 -4.47
N GLY A 264 -9.71 -1.68 -4.82
CA GLY A 264 -10.25 -2.63 -3.83
C GLY A 264 -9.19 -3.16 -2.86
N GLN A 265 -8.01 -3.51 -3.36
CA GLN A 265 -6.88 -3.97 -2.55
C GLN A 265 -6.34 -2.86 -1.65
N LEU A 266 -6.23 -1.64 -2.20
CA LEU A 266 -5.82 -0.45 -1.45
C LEU A 266 -6.78 -0.19 -0.29
N LEU A 267 -8.08 -0.20 -0.57
CA LEU A 267 -9.12 0.05 0.41
C LEU A 267 -9.09 -0.98 1.55
N THR A 268 -8.98 -2.27 1.23
CA THR A 268 -8.89 -3.34 2.26
C THR A 268 -7.71 -3.12 3.22
N ARG A 269 -6.56 -2.68 2.71
CA ARG A 269 -5.39 -2.39 3.55
C ARG A 269 -5.60 -1.17 4.45
N ILE A 270 -6.19 -0.10 3.92
CA ILE A 270 -6.47 1.11 4.70
C ILE A 270 -7.56 0.84 5.74
N GLU A 271 -8.61 0.09 5.41
CA GLU A 271 -9.67 -0.33 6.34
C GLU A 271 -9.08 -1.18 7.48
N GLY A 272 -8.27 -2.19 7.17
CA GLY A 272 -7.57 -2.99 8.20
C GLY A 272 -6.68 -2.15 9.10
N PHE A 273 -6.00 -1.15 8.55
CA PHE A 273 -5.21 -0.22 9.34
C PHE A 273 -6.10 0.68 10.21
N ALA A 274 -7.21 1.19 9.68
CA ALA A 274 -8.15 1.99 10.43
C ALA A 274 -8.75 1.21 11.61
N GLU A 275 -9.11 -0.04 11.43
CA GLU A 275 -9.59 -0.94 12.50
C GLU A 275 -8.54 -1.15 13.61
N THR A 276 -7.24 -1.09 13.28
CA THR A 276 -6.17 -1.21 14.30
C THR A 276 -5.97 0.04 15.13
N ILE A 277 -6.28 1.23 14.58
CA ILE A 277 -6.04 2.53 15.22
C ILE A 277 -7.30 3.05 15.94
N ALA A 278 -8.43 3.02 15.26
CA ALA A 278 -9.71 3.51 15.76
C ALA A 278 -10.55 2.34 16.29
N LYS A 279 -11.06 2.47 17.52
CA LYS A 279 -12.27 1.73 17.87
C LYS A 279 -13.34 2.25 16.93
N ALA A 280 -13.84 1.40 16.05
CA ALA A 280 -14.80 1.78 15.02
C ALA A 280 -16.08 2.35 15.64
N ASP A 281 -16.26 3.66 15.52
CA ASP A 281 -17.57 4.34 15.71
C ASP A 281 -18.42 4.13 14.45
N THR A 282 -18.67 2.88 14.09
CA THR A 282 -19.68 2.56 13.08
C THR A 282 -21.03 2.42 13.76
N GLN A 283 -22.04 3.11 13.24
CA GLN A 283 -23.43 2.82 13.57
C GLN A 283 -23.71 1.37 13.12
N LYS A 284 -23.77 0.47 14.11
CA LYS A 284 -24.04 -0.95 13.89
C LYS A 284 -25.55 -1.11 13.71
N GLU A 285 -25.96 -1.88 12.72
CA GLU A 285 -27.35 -2.30 12.61
C GLU A 285 -27.70 -3.15 13.84
N ILE A 286 -28.89 -2.92 14.39
CA ILE A 286 -29.39 -3.67 15.56
C ILE A 286 -29.70 -5.09 15.11
N GLY A 287 -29.01 -6.08 15.69
CA GLY A 287 -29.26 -7.49 15.45
C GLY A 287 -30.59 -7.97 16.05
N ASN A 288 -30.98 -9.20 15.73
CA ASN A 288 -32.15 -9.84 16.34
C ASN A 288 -31.82 -10.31 17.77
N MET A 289 -32.28 -9.58 18.77
CA MET A 289 -32.01 -9.86 20.20
C MET A 289 -32.53 -11.24 20.66
N ASN A 290 -33.44 -11.87 19.93
CA ASN A 290 -34.01 -13.19 20.25
C ASN A 290 -33.28 -14.35 19.56
N GLY A 291 -32.31 -14.08 18.72
CA GLY A 291 -31.54 -15.10 18.01
C GLY A 291 -30.67 -15.95 18.96
N LYS A 292 -30.35 -17.16 18.53
CA LYS A 292 -29.55 -18.15 19.28
C LYS A 292 -28.13 -18.25 18.76
N TYR A 293 -27.91 -17.89 17.48
CA TYR A 293 -26.67 -18.14 16.77
C TYR A 293 -26.06 -16.85 16.22
N PHE A 294 -24.75 -16.79 16.22
CA PHE A 294 -23.94 -15.73 15.65
C PHE A 294 -23.17 -16.32 14.48
N ILE A 295 -23.23 -15.65 13.34
CA ILE A 295 -22.68 -16.18 12.09
C ILE A 295 -21.54 -15.30 11.61
N GLY A 296 -20.43 -15.94 11.27
CA GLY A 296 -19.33 -15.35 10.52
C GLY A 296 -19.26 -15.95 9.13
N ILE A 297 -19.14 -15.08 8.12
CA ILE A 297 -18.99 -15.47 6.72
C ILE A 297 -17.70 -14.88 6.19
N ASP A 298 -16.76 -15.73 5.83
CA ASP A 298 -15.53 -15.33 5.13
C ASP A 298 -15.68 -15.62 3.65
N SER A 299 -15.86 -14.56 2.86
CA SER A 299 -16.01 -14.68 1.41
C SER A 299 -14.69 -14.40 0.71
N GLY A 300 -13.85 -15.42 0.61
CA GLY A 300 -12.59 -15.39 -0.10
C GLY A 300 -12.75 -15.43 -1.63
N SER A 301 -11.63 -15.34 -2.33
CA SER A 301 -11.60 -15.38 -3.81
C SER A 301 -11.87 -16.76 -4.41
N THR A 302 -11.62 -17.82 -3.64
CA THR A 302 -11.75 -19.24 -4.09
C THR A 302 -12.91 -19.93 -3.41
N SER A 303 -13.03 -19.77 -2.10
CA SER A 303 -14.03 -20.38 -1.24
C SER A 303 -14.71 -19.36 -0.34
N THR A 304 -15.91 -19.71 0.11
CA THR A 304 -16.68 -18.98 1.11
C THR A 304 -16.95 -19.92 2.28
N GLU A 305 -16.44 -19.53 3.45
CA GLU A 305 -16.55 -20.25 4.70
C GLU A 305 -17.60 -19.60 5.59
N LEU A 306 -18.45 -20.42 6.19
CA LEU A 306 -19.44 -19.99 7.19
C LEU A 306 -19.21 -20.74 8.49
N ILE A 307 -19.15 -20.01 9.58
CA ILE A 307 -19.19 -20.55 10.94
C ILE A 307 -20.41 -19.98 11.67
N ALA A 308 -21.14 -20.86 12.34
CA ALA A 308 -22.16 -20.51 13.31
C ALA A 308 -21.72 -20.94 14.70
N ILE A 309 -21.79 -20.02 15.66
CA ILE A 309 -21.51 -20.27 17.08
C ILE A 309 -22.74 -19.99 17.93
N ASP A 310 -22.82 -20.64 19.11
CA ASP A 310 -23.81 -20.37 20.12
C ASP A 310 -23.39 -19.22 21.06
N LYS A 311 -24.23 -18.90 22.05
CA LYS A 311 -23.98 -17.88 23.08
C LYS A 311 -22.71 -18.14 23.92
N ASN A 312 -22.25 -19.38 23.98
CA ASN A 312 -21.03 -19.74 24.69
C ASN A 312 -19.77 -19.67 23.80
N GLY A 313 -19.92 -19.39 22.51
CA GLY A 313 -18.85 -19.39 21.52
C GLY A 313 -18.51 -20.77 20.97
N LYS A 314 -19.35 -21.79 21.24
CA LYS A 314 -19.15 -23.15 20.71
C LYS A 314 -19.57 -23.19 19.25
N ILE A 315 -18.73 -23.74 18.40
CA ILE A 315 -19.03 -23.97 16.97
C ILE A 315 -20.14 -25.01 16.85
N ILE A 316 -21.24 -24.63 16.21
CA ILE A 316 -22.42 -25.45 15.94
C ILE A 316 -22.41 -25.97 14.51
N LYS A 317 -21.97 -25.12 13.56
CA LYS A 317 -21.87 -25.44 12.14
C LYS A 317 -20.63 -24.81 11.54
N ASN A 318 -20.04 -25.52 10.58
CA ASN A 318 -19.00 -25.03 9.68
C ASN A 318 -19.33 -25.52 8.26
N ILE A 319 -19.45 -24.59 7.33
CA ILE A 319 -19.82 -24.85 5.94
C ILE A 319 -18.81 -24.18 5.02
N MET A 320 -18.32 -24.90 4.02
CA MET A 320 -17.49 -24.36 2.96
C MET A 320 -18.17 -24.58 1.61
N VAL A 321 -18.16 -23.55 0.78
CA VAL A 321 -18.62 -23.60 -0.60
C VAL A 321 -17.64 -22.87 -1.52
N ARG A 322 -17.65 -23.16 -2.82
CA ARG A 322 -16.89 -22.36 -3.78
C ARG A 322 -17.51 -20.98 -3.92
N THR A 323 -16.70 -19.92 -3.92
CA THR A 323 -17.17 -18.54 -4.09
C THR A 323 -17.74 -18.30 -5.49
N GLY A 324 -17.08 -18.83 -6.53
CA GLY A 324 -17.49 -18.58 -7.92
C GLY A 324 -17.40 -17.10 -8.29
N ALA A 325 -18.27 -16.65 -9.19
CA ALA A 325 -18.28 -15.27 -9.70
C ALA A 325 -19.10 -14.29 -8.84
N ASN A 326 -19.88 -14.78 -7.85
CA ASN A 326 -20.78 -13.94 -7.07
C ASN A 326 -20.74 -14.31 -5.58
N ALA A 327 -20.11 -13.45 -4.81
CA ALA A 327 -19.92 -13.60 -3.36
C ALA A 327 -21.25 -13.69 -2.58
N GLN A 328 -22.27 -12.93 -2.98
CA GLN A 328 -23.57 -12.95 -2.34
C GLN A 328 -24.28 -14.31 -2.52
N ASN A 329 -24.20 -14.87 -3.71
CA ASN A 329 -24.82 -16.16 -3.99
C ASN A 329 -24.11 -17.29 -3.24
N SER A 330 -22.80 -17.26 -3.15
CA SER A 330 -22.04 -18.25 -2.37
C SER A 330 -22.33 -18.13 -0.88
N ALA A 331 -22.42 -16.92 -0.34
CA ALA A 331 -22.79 -16.69 1.05
C ALA A 331 -24.22 -17.17 1.37
N LYS A 332 -25.19 -16.92 0.49
CA LYS A 332 -26.57 -17.44 0.61
C LYS A 332 -26.58 -18.97 0.59
N ASN A 333 -25.86 -19.59 -0.35
CA ASN A 333 -25.73 -21.04 -0.45
C ASN A 333 -25.10 -21.66 0.81
N ALA A 334 -24.05 -21.02 1.36
CA ALA A 334 -23.44 -21.47 2.62
C ALA A 334 -24.44 -21.38 3.79
N LEU A 335 -25.22 -20.32 3.86
CA LEU A 335 -26.24 -20.14 4.88
C LEU A 335 -27.36 -21.17 4.75
N GLU A 336 -27.87 -21.41 3.57
CA GLU A 336 -28.87 -22.46 3.30
C GLU A 336 -28.36 -23.86 3.69
N LYS A 337 -27.13 -24.21 3.30
CA LYS A 337 -26.50 -25.49 3.67
C LYS A 337 -26.28 -25.65 5.18
N SER A 338 -26.19 -24.56 5.93
CA SER A 338 -26.10 -24.64 7.39
C SER A 338 -27.35 -25.20 8.05
N GLY A 339 -28.51 -25.07 7.38
CA GLY A 339 -29.80 -25.47 7.90
C GLY A 339 -30.29 -24.65 9.10
N ILE A 340 -29.70 -23.49 9.35
CA ILE A 340 -30.08 -22.60 10.44
C ILE A 340 -31.20 -21.68 9.96
N ASP A 341 -32.33 -21.65 10.71
CA ASP A 341 -33.41 -20.72 10.42
C ASP A 341 -32.96 -19.27 10.65
N ARG A 342 -33.32 -18.36 9.74
CA ARG A 342 -32.99 -16.94 9.86
C ARG A 342 -33.51 -16.31 11.14
N ASN A 343 -34.62 -16.76 11.67
CA ASN A 343 -35.19 -16.27 12.93
C ASN A 343 -34.34 -16.66 14.15
N ASP A 344 -33.56 -17.72 14.05
CA ASP A 344 -32.62 -18.14 15.10
C ASP A 344 -31.26 -17.42 15.03
N ILE A 345 -31.02 -16.59 14.01
CA ILE A 345 -29.78 -15.86 13.84
C ILE A 345 -29.89 -14.51 14.57
N SER A 346 -28.94 -14.24 15.49
CA SER A 346 -28.84 -12.99 16.22
C SER A 346 -28.09 -11.91 15.40
N TYR A 347 -26.94 -12.26 14.85
CA TYR A 347 -26.09 -11.32 14.15
C TYR A 347 -25.21 -12.04 13.11
N ILE A 348 -24.96 -11.37 11.98
CA ILE A 348 -24.09 -11.87 10.90
C ILE A 348 -22.99 -10.86 10.65
N VAL A 349 -21.75 -11.31 10.69
CA VAL A 349 -20.57 -10.51 10.26
C VAL A 349 -19.97 -11.14 9.02
N ALA A 350 -19.76 -10.35 7.98
CA ALA A 350 -19.08 -10.75 6.77
C ALA A 350 -17.63 -10.24 6.75
N THR A 351 -16.71 -11.07 6.23
CA THR A 351 -15.31 -10.75 6.02
C THR A 351 -14.81 -11.27 4.67
N GLY A 352 -13.54 -11.09 4.35
CA GLY A 352 -12.94 -11.45 3.08
C GLY A 352 -13.16 -10.43 1.97
N TYR A 353 -12.67 -10.71 0.76
CA TYR A 353 -12.79 -9.81 -0.40
C TYR A 353 -14.24 -9.53 -0.79
N GLY A 354 -15.11 -10.55 -0.66
CA GLY A 354 -16.52 -10.47 -1.04
C GLY A 354 -17.42 -9.78 -0.01
N ARG A 355 -16.93 -9.42 1.18
CA ARG A 355 -17.73 -8.96 2.31
C ARG A 355 -18.73 -7.86 2.00
N LYS A 356 -18.34 -6.87 1.20
CA LYS A 356 -19.18 -5.71 0.84
C LYS A 356 -20.36 -6.05 -0.07
N ASN A 357 -20.31 -7.20 -0.71
CA ASN A 357 -21.36 -7.67 -1.61
C ASN A 357 -22.38 -8.59 -0.90
N ILE A 358 -22.24 -8.81 0.40
CA ILE A 358 -23.14 -9.64 1.20
C ILE A 358 -24.13 -8.71 1.91
N ASP A 359 -25.23 -8.42 1.23
CA ASP A 359 -26.24 -7.42 1.63
C ASP A 359 -27.05 -7.80 2.89
N PHE A 360 -27.06 -9.06 3.26
CA PHE A 360 -27.77 -9.56 4.42
C PHE A 360 -26.90 -9.67 5.70
N ALA A 361 -25.63 -9.28 5.63
CA ALA A 361 -24.77 -9.20 6.82
C ALA A 361 -25.06 -7.90 7.58
N ASN A 362 -25.10 -7.99 8.92
CA ASN A 362 -25.32 -6.84 9.80
C ASN A 362 -24.09 -5.94 9.87
N ASP A 363 -22.87 -6.51 9.68
CA ASP A 363 -21.63 -5.77 9.72
C ASP A 363 -20.58 -6.37 8.80
N ASN A 364 -19.62 -5.55 8.37
CA ASN A 364 -18.50 -5.93 7.51
C ASN A 364 -17.19 -5.57 8.20
N VAL A 365 -16.38 -6.59 8.51
CA VAL A 365 -15.09 -6.44 9.18
C VAL A 365 -13.98 -6.98 8.29
N THR A 366 -12.78 -6.38 8.33
CA THR A 366 -11.68 -6.86 7.51
C THR A 366 -11.20 -8.24 7.93
N GLU A 367 -10.69 -8.99 6.98
CA GLU A 367 -10.09 -10.31 7.23
C GLU A 367 -8.92 -10.26 8.21
N ILE A 368 -8.19 -9.14 8.26
CA ILE A 368 -7.08 -8.95 9.21
C ILE A 368 -7.59 -9.03 10.65
N THR A 369 -8.63 -8.29 10.97
CA THR A 369 -9.26 -8.28 12.30
C THR A 369 -9.93 -9.61 12.62
N CYS A 370 -10.60 -10.22 11.64
CA CYS A 370 -11.27 -11.51 11.83
C CYS A 370 -10.26 -12.65 12.05
N HIS A 371 -9.19 -12.74 11.25
CA HIS A 371 -8.13 -13.73 11.48
C HIS A 371 -7.46 -13.54 12.84
N ALA A 372 -7.17 -12.30 13.25
CA ALA A 372 -6.62 -12.01 14.57
C ALA A 372 -7.51 -12.54 15.69
N LYS A 373 -8.82 -12.26 15.62
CA LYS A 373 -9.81 -12.69 16.60
C LYS A 373 -9.96 -14.22 16.65
N GLY A 374 -10.08 -14.85 15.49
CA GLY A 374 -10.19 -16.31 15.36
C GLY A 374 -8.94 -17.02 15.86
N ALA A 375 -7.76 -16.54 15.48
CA ALA A 375 -6.49 -17.11 15.89
C ALA A 375 -6.27 -17.01 17.41
N LYS A 376 -6.56 -15.84 18.01
CA LYS A 376 -6.47 -15.65 19.46
C LYS A 376 -7.39 -16.58 20.24
N HIS A 377 -8.57 -16.86 19.70
CA HIS A 377 -9.51 -17.83 20.30
C HIS A 377 -8.99 -19.27 20.21
N LEU A 378 -8.36 -19.66 19.08
CA LEU A 378 -7.86 -21.02 18.84
C LEU A 378 -6.51 -21.28 19.50
N TYR A 379 -5.67 -20.25 19.62
CA TYR A 379 -4.34 -20.32 20.22
C TYR A 379 -4.06 -19.05 21.03
N ASN A 380 -4.28 -19.12 22.33
CA ASN A 380 -4.24 -17.94 23.22
C ASN A 380 -2.90 -17.21 23.21
N ASP A 381 -1.78 -17.91 23.01
CA ASP A 381 -0.44 -17.32 23.06
C ASP A 381 0.05 -16.83 21.70
N VAL A 382 -0.78 -16.90 20.64
CA VAL A 382 -0.38 -16.50 19.28
C VAL A 382 0.14 -15.06 19.23
N THR A 383 1.32 -14.88 18.62
CA THR A 383 1.93 -13.58 18.39
C THR A 383 2.05 -13.25 16.89
N MET A 384 2.07 -14.29 16.03
CA MET A 384 2.13 -14.13 14.58
C MET A 384 1.23 -15.14 13.88
N ILE A 385 0.43 -14.64 12.93
CA ILE A 385 -0.40 -15.46 12.05
C ILE A 385 0.23 -15.44 10.66
N VAL A 386 0.40 -16.62 10.08
CA VAL A 386 0.76 -16.85 8.68
C VAL A 386 -0.48 -17.37 7.98
N ASP A 387 -1.18 -16.51 7.26
CA ASP A 387 -2.35 -16.88 6.47
C ASP A 387 -1.97 -17.03 5.01
N ILE A 388 -2.15 -18.23 4.44
CA ILE A 388 -1.89 -18.48 3.02
C ILE A 388 -3.16 -19.00 2.36
N GLY A 389 -3.83 -18.09 1.68
CA GLY A 389 -5.04 -18.34 0.91
C GLY A 389 -4.77 -18.81 -0.52
N GLY A 390 -5.83 -18.89 -1.30
CA GLY A 390 -5.74 -19.26 -2.72
C GLY A 390 -5.01 -18.21 -3.57
N GLN A 391 -5.26 -16.93 -3.37
CA GLN A 391 -4.72 -15.85 -4.23
C GLN A 391 -3.82 -14.85 -3.50
N ASP A 392 -3.78 -14.89 -2.19
CA ASP A 392 -3.00 -13.98 -1.37
C ASP A 392 -2.32 -14.70 -0.21
N SER A 393 -1.38 -13.99 0.42
CA SER A 393 -0.74 -14.43 1.65
C SER A 393 -0.63 -13.25 2.60
N LYS A 394 -0.81 -13.49 3.89
CA LYS A 394 -0.78 -12.46 4.92
C LYS A 394 0.08 -12.88 6.09
N ILE A 395 0.78 -11.93 6.65
CA ILE A 395 1.45 -12.04 7.96
C ILE A 395 0.78 -11.01 8.87
N ILE A 396 0.22 -11.46 9.97
CA ILE A 396 -0.45 -10.59 10.95
C ILE A 396 0.28 -10.73 12.27
N SER A 397 0.74 -9.63 12.85
CA SER A 397 1.38 -9.62 14.17
C SER A 397 0.41 -9.13 15.23
N LEU A 398 0.42 -9.80 16.37
CA LEU A 398 -0.47 -9.53 17.50
C LEU A 398 0.32 -9.13 18.74
N ASP A 399 -0.28 -8.34 19.61
CA ASP A 399 0.18 -8.16 20.98
C ASP A 399 -0.35 -9.27 21.90
N LYS A 400 0.02 -9.20 23.17
CA LYS A 400 -0.39 -10.20 24.19
C LYS A 400 -1.91 -10.29 24.38
N ASP A 401 -2.62 -9.20 24.09
CA ASP A 401 -4.08 -9.12 24.20
C ASP A 401 -4.78 -9.57 22.91
N GLY A 402 -4.02 -9.95 21.88
CA GLY A 402 -4.54 -10.37 20.57
C GLY A 402 -4.92 -9.21 19.65
N LYS A 403 -4.50 -7.98 19.99
CA LYS A 403 -4.70 -6.82 19.14
C LYS A 403 -3.68 -6.81 18.00
N VAL A 404 -4.11 -6.45 16.81
CA VAL A 404 -3.24 -6.35 15.64
C VAL A 404 -2.25 -5.20 15.83
N CYS A 405 -0.95 -5.52 15.80
CA CYS A 405 0.16 -4.56 15.85
C CYS A 405 0.64 -4.14 14.46
N GLY A 406 0.38 -4.97 13.46
CA GLY A 406 0.75 -4.72 12.08
C GLY A 406 0.49 -5.92 11.21
N PHE A 407 0.47 -5.71 9.90
CA PHE A 407 0.30 -6.78 8.94
C PHE A 407 1.00 -6.48 7.61
N VAL A 408 1.30 -7.54 6.87
CA VAL A 408 1.85 -7.49 5.52
C VAL A 408 1.03 -8.42 4.64
N MET A 409 0.69 -7.98 3.43
CA MET A 409 -0.08 -8.76 2.46
C MET A 409 0.69 -8.87 1.13
N ASN A 410 0.61 -10.05 0.53
CA ASN A 410 0.99 -10.30 -0.86
C ASN A 410 -0.27 -10.74 -1.62
N ASP A 411 -0.87 -9.82 -2.34
CA ASP A 411 -2.12 -9.99 -3.11
C ASP A 411 -1.95 -9.62 -4.60
N LYS A 412 -0.73 -9.23 -5.00
CA LYS A 412 -0.39 -8.85 -6.39
C LYS A 412 0.39 -9.93 -7.14
N CYS A 413 0.89 -10.95 -6.43
CA CYS A 413 1.74 -11.97 -7.01
C CYS A 413 1.36 -13.35 -6.51
N ALA A 414 1.11 -14.29 -7.42
CA ALA A 414 0.76 -15.67 -7.06
C ALA A 414 1.89 -16.40 -6.30
N ALA A 415 3.15 -15.97 -6.44
CA ALA A 415 4.27 -16.55 -5.70
C ALA A 415 4.03 -16.49 -4.18
N GLY A 416 4.07 -17.65 -3.53
CA GLY A 416 3.80 -17.78 -2.10
C GLY A 416 2.30 -17.90 -1.75
N THR A 417 1.44 -18.28 -2.70
CA THR A 417 0.00 -18.50 -2.51
C THR A 417 -0.42 -19.90 -2.95
N GLY A 418 -1.64 -20.31 -2.61
CA GLY A 418 -2.21 -21.58 -3.07
C GLY A 418 -2.26 -21.69 -4.59
N ARG A 419 -2.55 -20.59 -5.29
CA ARG A 419 -2.60 -20.55 -6.76
C ARG A 419 -1.27 -20.92 -7.42
N PHE A 420 -0.15 -20.53 -6.82
CA PHE A 420 1.17 -20.95 -7.29
C PHE A 420 1.31 -22.47 -7.20
N LEU A 421 0.96 -23.06 -6.06
CA LEU A 421 1.02 -24.51 -5.86
C LEU A 421 0.05 -25.27 -6.78
N GLU A 422 -1.18 -24.77 -6.96
CA GLU A 422 -2.15 -25.34 -7.90
C GLU A 422 -1.64 -25.37 -9.34
N ASN A 423 -0.99 -24.30 -9.80
CA ASN A 423 -0.42 -24.26 -11.14
C ASN A 423 0.75 -25.25 -11.28
N MET A 424 1.61 -25.35 -10.28
CA MET A 424 2.72 -26.31 -10.30
C MET A 424 2.26 -27.77 -10.19
N ALA A 425 1.20 -28.04 -9.41
CA ALA A 425 0.59 -29.36 -9.34
C ALA A 425 0.07 -29.82 -10.71
N LYS A 426 -0.56 -28.91 -11.48
CA LYS A 426 -0.99 -29.22 -12.87
C LYS A 426 0.18 -29.55 -13.79
N VAL A 427 1.30 -28.82 -13.69
CA VAL A 427 2.51 -29.07 -14.49
C VAL A 427 3.12 -30.43 -14.16
N LEU A 428 3.03 -30.84 -12.88
CA LEU A 428 3.54 -32.12 -12.39
C LEU A 428 2.53 -33.26 -12.49
N GLU A 429 1.32 -32.99 -13.02
CA GLU A 429 0.20 -33.94 -13.12
C GLU A 429 -0.18 -34.57 -11.77
N LEU A 430 -0.16 -33.76 -10.68
CA LEU A 430 -0.48 -34.16 -9.30
C LEU A 430 -1.76 -33.53 -8.81
N ASP A 431 -2.45 -34.23 -7.93
CA ASP A 431 -3.46 -33.61 -7.07
C ASP A 431 -2.79 -32.80 -5.93
N MET A 432 -3.48 -31.75 -5.44
CA MET A 432 -2.97 -30.93 -4.33
C MET A 432 -2.71 -31.73 -3.05
N SER A 433 -3.50 -32.78 -2.79
CA SER A 433 -3.32 -33.68 -1.66
C SER A 433 -2.06 -34.57 -1.81
N GLU A 434 -1.79 -35.02 -3.04
CA GLU A 434 -0.57 -35.78 -3.35
C GLU A 434 0.67 -34.91 -3.24
N MET A 435 0.60 -33.68 -3.79
CA MET A 435 1.67 -32.70 -3.70
C MET A 435 2.07 -32.43 -2.25
N ALA A 436 1.10 -32.36 -1.31
CA ALA A 436 1.36 -32.12 0.09
C ALA A 436 2.23 -33.20 0.76
N SER A 437 2.12 -34.44 0.32
CA SER A 437 2.79 -35.60 0.94
C SER A 437 4.08 -36.02 0.20
N ILE A 438 4.07 -35.96 -1.14
CA ILE A 438 5.18 -36.40 -1.97
C ILE A 438 6.47 -35.63 -1.64
N GLY A 439 6.41 -34.32 -1.45
CA GLY A 439 7.54 -33.45 -1.16
C GLY A 439 8.27 -33.80 0.14
N LEU A 440 7.62 -34.51 1.07
CA LEU A 440 8.27 -34.98 2.31
C LEU A 440 9.31 -36.10 2.07
N ASN A 441 9.21 -36.80 0.95
CA ASN A 441 10.08 -37.93 0.59
C ASN A 441 11.29 -37.49 -0.29
N TYR A 442 11.63 -36.20 -0.28
CA TYR A 442 12.75 -35.69 -1.07
C TYR A 442 14.09 -36.28 -0.66
N LYS A 443 14.99 -36.41 -1.62
CA LYS A 443 16.38 -36.88 -1.43
C LYS A 443 17.39 -35.79 -1.75
N LYS A 444 17.07 -34.89 -2.69
CA LYS A 444 17.89 -33.75 -3.08
C LYS A 444 17.22 -32.47 -2.62
N ASP A 445 17.97 -31.58 -1.97
CA ASP A 445 17.48 -30.24 -1.59
C ASP A 445 17.59 -29.28 -2.80
N LEU A 446 16.62 -29.36 -3.70
CA LEU A 446 16.56 -28.47 -4.86
C LEU A 446 16.16 -27.05 -4.42
N THR A 447 16.68 -26.07 -5.15
CA THR A 447 16.29 -24.68 -5.00
C THR A 447 15.65 -24.21 -6.31
N ILE A 448 14.37 -23.83 -6.24
CA ILE A 448 13.69 -23.19 -7.38
C ILE A 448 13.88 -21.68 -7.22
N SER A 449 14.61 -21.09 -8.15
CA SER A 449 15.06 -19.70 -8.08
C SER A 449 13.99 -18.71 -8.51
N SER A 450 13.10 -19.13 -9.40
CA SER A 450 12.10 -18.29 -10.01
C SER A 450 10.88 -18.13 -9.11
N MET A 451 10.63 -16.91 -8.68
CA MET A 451 9.45 -16.58 -7.87
C MET A 451 8.21 -16.24 -8.73
N CYS A 452 8.39 -15.93 -10.01
CA CYS A 452 7.28 -15.72 -10.94
C CYS A 452 6.76 -17.07 -11.44
N THR A 453 5.46 -17.28 -11.39
CA THR A 453 4.81 -18.55 -11.79
C THR A 453 5.22 -19.02 -13.19
N VAL A 454 5.30 -18.11 -14.16
CA VAL A 454 5.68 -18.43 -15.55
C VAL A 454 7.13 -18.95 -15.65
N PHE A 455 8.05 -18.30 -14.94
CA PHE A 455 9.46 -18.74 -14.95
C PHE A 455 9.66 -19.99 -14.08
N ALA A 456 8.94 -20.12 -12.98
CA ALA A 456 8.96 -21.32 -12.16
C ALA A 456 8.48 -22.56 -12.94
N GLU A 457 7.44 -22.40 -13.77
CA GLU A 457 6.97 -23.46 -14.67
C GLU A 457 8.08 -23.92 -15.63
N SER A 458 8.76 -22.98 -16.28
CA SER A 458 9.88 -23.30 -17.18
C SER A 458 11.03 -23.99 -16.44
N GLU A 459 11.33 -23.57 -15.22
CA GLU A 459 12.37 -24.17 -14.36
C GLU A 459 11.97 -25.60 -13.93
N VAL A 460 10.71 -25.83 -13.56
CA VAL A 460 10.17 -27.16 -13.23
C VAL A 460 10.28 -28.10 -14.43
N VAL A 461 9.89 -27.66 -15.62
CA VAL A 461 10.01 -28.46 -16.86
C VAL A 461 11.47 -28.84 -17.13
N SER A 462 12.41 -27.92 -16.92
CA SER A 462 13.85 -28.20 -17.06
C SER A 462 14.33 -29.23 -16.03
N LEU A 463 13.91 -29.11 -14.76
CA LEU A 463 14.25 -30.07 -13.71
C LEU A 463 13.71 -31.48 -13.99
N ILE A 464 12.50 -31.60 -14.59
CA ILE A 464 11.95 -32.87 -15.05
C ILE A 464 12.83 -33.45 -16.16
N ALA A 465 13.24 -32.65 -17.16
CA ALA A 465 14.10 -33.07 -18.24
C ALA A 465 15.50 -33.52 -17.76
N GLU A 466 15.96 -32.98 -16.64
CA GLU A 466 17.18 -33.39 -15.95
C GLU A 466 17.03 -34.66 -15.08
N ASN A 467 15.90 -35.37 -15.19
CA ASN A 467 15.57 -36.57 -14.41
C ASN A 467 15.60 -36.35 -12.87
N ASN A 468 15.29 -35.16 -12.36
CA ASN A 468 15.04 -34.95 -10.94
C ASN A 468 13.71 -35.60 -10.55
N SER A 469 13.65 -36.15 -9.32
CA SER A 469 12.42 -36.79 -8.86
C SER A 469 11.33 -35.77 -8.59
N VAL A 470 10.06 -36.15 -8.79
CA VAL A 470 8.90 -35.29 -8.47
C VAL A 470 8.93 -34.87 -7.00
N ALA A 471 9.36 -35.73 -6.10
CA ALA A 471 9.48 -35.41 -4.68
C ALA A 471 10.50 -34.27 -4.40
N ASP A 472 11.65 -34.28 -5.09
CA ASP A 472 12.66 -33.24 -4.96
C ASP A 472 12.16 -31.89 -5.52
N ILE A 473 11.42 -31.93 -6.64
CA ILE A 473 10.85 -30.73 -7.25
C ILE A 473 9.74 -30.13 -6.36
N VAL A 474 8.83 -30.94 -5.85
CA VAL A 474 7.76 -30.50 -4.94
C VAL A 474 8.32 -29.93 -3.64
N HIS A 475 9.39 -30.53 -3.11
CA HIS A 475 10.10 -29.97 -1.96
C HIS A 475 10.70 -28.59 -2.29
N GLY A 476 11.38 -28.43 -3.43
CA GLY A 476 11.92 -27.16 -3.88
C GLY A 476 10.85 -26.07 -4.05
N LEU A 477 9.67 -26.41 -4.59
CA LEU A 477 8.52 -25.52 -4.70
C LEU A 477 8.00 -25.09 -3.31
N SER A 478 7.84 -26.04 -2.39
CA SER A 478 7.41 -25.78 -1.01
C SER A 478 8.38 -24.86 -0.28
N LYS A 479 9.69 -25.09 -0.46
CA LYS A 479 10.77 -24.25 0.05
C LYS A 479 10.69 -22.83 -0.52
N SER A 480 10.43 -22.66 -1.81
CA SER A 480 10.29 -21.32 -2.43
C SER A 480 9.12 -20.53 -1.83
N VAL A 481 7.98 -21.18 -1.57
CA VAL A 481 6.83 -20.58 -0.87
C VAL A 481 7.24 -20.14 0.54
N ALA A 482 7.90 -21.02 1.30
CA ALA A 482 8.32 -20.72 2.66
C ALA A 482 9.31 -19.56 2.74
N VAL A 483 10.28 -19.47 1.82
CA VAL A 483 11.23 -18.36 1.71
C VAL A 483 10.50 -17.05 1.41
N LYS A 484 9.53 -17.06 0.50
CA LYS A 484 8.71 -15.88 0.18
C LYS A 484 7.95 -15.39 1.42
N VAL A 485 7.27 -16.28 2.12
CA VAL A 485 6.50 -15.96 3.32
C VAL A 485 7.40 -15.42 4.44
N LYS A 486 8.57 -16.06 4.66
CA LYS A 486 9.55 -15.55 5.61
C LYS A 486 10.02 -14.13 5.28
N SER A 487 10.23 -13.82 3.99
CA SER A 487 10.62 -12.48 3.56
C SER A 487 9.55 -11.43 3.92
N MET A 488 8.26 -11.79 3.87
CA MET A 488 7.16 -10.91 4.30
C MET A 488 7.20 -10.66 5.82
N ALA A 489 7.60 -11.65 6.61
CA ALA A 489 7.67 -11.54 8.06
C ALA A 489 8.89 -10.74 8.58
N THR A 490 9.72 -10.13 7.71
CA THR A 490 10.92 -9.38 8.14
C THR A 490 10.61 -8.21 9.06
N SER A 491 9.45 -7.59 8.91
CA SER A 491 9.00 -6.46 9.74
C SER A 491 8.39 -6.86 11.08
N VAL A 492 8.05 -8.14 11.27
CA VAL A 492 7.48 -8.64 12.52
C VAL A 492 8.58 -8.81 13.56
N LYS A 493 8.39 -8.20 14.74
CA LYS A 493 9.38 -8.24 15.83
C LYS A 493 9.37 -9.57 16.57
N ASP A 494 8.18 -10.02 16.97
CA ASP A 494 7.98 -11.30 17.66
C ASP A 494 7.53 -12.36 16.66
N LYS A 495 8.30 -13.43 16.52
CA LYS A 495 8.06 -14.57 15.64
C LYS A 495 7.98 -15.87 16.43
N SER A 496 7.73 -15.79 17.73
CA SER A 496 7.35 -16.93 18.56
C SER A 496 5.85 -17.20 18.40
N HIS A 497 5.39 -18.32 18.86
CA HIS A 497 3.97 -18.67 18.90
C HIS A 497 3.24 -18.41 17.57
N ILE A 498 3.77 -19.00 16.50
CA ILE A 498 3.24 -18.88 15.14
C ILE A 498 2.03 -19.79 14.97
N MET A 499 0.96 -19.24 14.39
CA MET A 499 -0.19 -20.01 13.92
C MET A 499 -0.30 -19.86 12.40
N MET A 500 -0.54 -20.96 11.68
CA MET A 500 -0.81 -20.92 10.25
C MET A 500 -2.29 -21.18 9.96
N THR A 501 -2.86 -20.37 9.06
CA THR A 501 -4.26 -20.43 8.59
C THR A 501 -4.33 -20.42 7.07
N GLY A 502 -5.53 -20.55 6.53
CA GLY A 502 -5.77 -20.65 5.10
C GLY A 502 -5.60 -22.07 4.55
N GLY A 503 -6.03 -22.31 3.32
CA GLY A 503 -6.05 -23.64 2.72
C GLY A 503 -4.67 -24.30 2.56
N VAL A 504 -3.60 -23.50 2.41
CA VAL A 504 -2.23 -24.02 2.27
C VAL A 504 -1.69 -24.58 3.59
N ALA A 505 -2.28 -24.29 4.75
CA ALA A 505 -1.92 -24.90 6.02
C ALA A 505 -2.15 -26.43 6.05
N ASN A 506 -2.95 -26.96 5.12
CA ASN A 506 -3.12 -28.38 4.91
C ASN A 506 -1.96 -29.03 4.11
N ASN A 507 -1.03 -28.24 3.56
CA ASN A 507 0.15 -28.76 2.87
C ASN A 507 1.30 -28.96 3.85
N THR A 508 1.49 -30.20 4.28
CA THR A 508 2.50 -30.58 5.30
C THR A 508 3.94 -30.29 4.88
N CYS A 509 4.24 -30.34 3.56
CA CYS A 509 5.58 -30.02 3.07
C CYS A 509 5.87 -28.50 3.20
N VAL A 510 4.89 -27.64 2.88
CA VAL A 510 5.02 -26.18 3.08
C VAL A 510 5.14 -25.85 4.57
N VAL A 511 4.34 -26.46 5.43
CA VAL A 511 4.43 -26.28 6.89
C VAL A 511 5.81 -26.63 7.41
N MET A 512 6.34 -27.82 7.04
CA MET A 512 7.68 -28.25 7.40
C MET A 512 8.76 -27.24 6.98
N GLU A 513 8.68 -26.73 5.75
CA GLU A 513 9.65 -25.76 5.26
C GLU A 513 9.51 -24.39 5.97
N LEU A 514 8.31 -23.96 6.31
CA LEU A 514 8.09 -22.76 7.13
C LEU A 514 8.67 -22.92 8.54
N GLU A 515 8.46 -24.07 9.20
CA GLU A 515 9.06 -24.37 10.49
C GLU A 515 10.60 -24.30 10.43
N LYS A 516 11.22 -24.85 9.38
CA LYS A 516 12.67 -24.73 9.16
C LYS A 516 13.11 -23.28 8.98
N GLN A 517 12.33 -22.49 8.19
CA GLN A 517 12.66 -21.10 7.92
C GLN A 517 12.53 -20.20 9.14
N PHE A 518 11.50 -20.38 9.96
CA PHE A 518 11.28 -19.60 11.18
C PHE A 518 12.08 -20.14 12.37
N LYS A 519 12.51 -21.40 12.33
CA LYS A 519 13.13 -22.15 13.44
C LYS A 519 12.21 -22.28 14.66
N GLU A 520 10.91 -22.31 14.41
CA GLU A 520 9.84 -22.36 15.38
C GLU A 520 8.79 -23.37 14.92
N LYS A 521 8.13 -24.04 15.90
CA LYS A 521 6.97 -24.87 15.61
C LYS A 521 5.77 -24.01 15.29
N ILE A 522 5.02 -24.45 14.28
CA ILE A 522 3.83 -23.73 13.81
C ILE A 522 2.60 -24.48 14.27
N PHE A 523 1.72 -23.78 14.98
CA PHE A 523 0.43 -24.32 15.37
C PHE A 523 -0.53 -24.32 14.18
N ILE A 524 -1.07 -25.48 13.82
CA ILE A 524 -2.08 -25.64 12.78
C ILE A 524 -3.41 -26.04 13.46
N PRO A 525 -4.46 -25.23 13.36
CA PRO A 525 -5.76 -25.60 13.90
C PRO A 525 -6.39 -26.73 13.08
N LYS A 526 -7.37 -27.42 13.67
CA LYS A 526 -8.05 -28.55 13.01
C LYS A 526 -8.68 -28.20 11.65
N TYR A 527 -9.14 -26.98 11.51
CA TYR A 527 -9.76 -26.44 10.30
C TYR A 527 -9.17 -25.05 10.01
N PRO A 528 -7.97 -24.99 9.42
CA PRO A 528 -7.22 -23.74 9.27
C PRO A 528 -7.90 -22.73 8.34
N GLU A 529 -8.69 -23.18 7.40
CA GLU A 529 -9.46 -22.38 6.44
C GLU A 529 -10.62 -21.60 7.08
N PHE A 530 -11.11 -22.03 8.24
CA PHE A 530 -12.24 -21.39 8.90
C PHE A 530 -11.88 -20.29 9.90
N CYS A 531 -10.61 -19.97 10.06
CA CYS A 531 -10.16 -19.01 11.07
C CYS A 531 -10.80 -17.63 10.91
N GLY A 532 -10.87 -17.10 9.68
CA GLY A 532 -11.51 -15.82 9.36
C GLY A 532 -13.00 -15.83 9.69
N ALA A 533 -13.73 -16.88 9.26
CA ALA A 533 -15.15 -17.03 9.56
C ALA A 533 -15.41 -17.18 11.06
N LEU A 534 -14.55 -17.88 11.80
CA LEU A 534 -14.65 -18.00 13.27
C LEU A 534 -14.49 -16.63 13.94
N GLY A 535 -13.47 -15.86 13.54
CA GLY A 535 -13.26 -14.52 14.06
C GLY A 535 -14.45 -13.60 13.78
N ALA A 536 -15.01 -13.65 12.58
CA ALA A 536 -16.22 -12.93 12.21
C ALA A 536 -17.42 -13.32 13.09
N ALA A 537 -17.62 -14.63 13.36
CA ALA A 537 -18.68 -15.11 14.27
C ALA A 537 -18.49 -14.63 15.72
N LEU A 538 -17.25 -14.61 16.20
CA LEU A 538 -16.92 -14.07 17.53
C LEU A 538 -17.22 -12.58 17.63
N ILE A 539 -16.90 -11.81 16.58
CA ILE A 539 -17.23 -10.39 16.49
C ILE A 539 -18.74 -10.19 16.40
N ALA A 540 -19.46 -11.04 15.64
CA ALA A 540 -20.93 -11.03 15.61
C ALA A 540 -21.53 -11.18 17.00
N LYS A 541 -20.97 -12.07 17.82
CA LYS A 541 -21.39 -12.27 19.22
C LYS A 541 -21.10 -11.05 20.10
N GLU A 542 -20.00 -10.32 19.90
CA GLU A 542 -19.64 -9.12 20.67
C GLU A 542 -20.46 -7.90 20.29
N ASN A 543 -20.98 -7.86 19.05
CA ASN A 543 -21.72 -6.73 18.49
C ASN A 543 -23.26 -6.85 18.67
N SER A 544 -23.76 -8.00 19.07
CA SER A 544 -25.20 -8.28 19.31
C SER A 544 -25.57 -7.92 20.80
#